data_181ba77a1ad09729327359d2181fbbe7
#
_entry.id   181ba77a1ad09729327359d2181fbbe7
#
_cell.length_a   1.000
_cell.length_b   1.000
_cell.length_c   1.000
_cell.angle_alpha   90.00
_cell.angle_beta   90.00
_cell.angle_gamma   90.00
#
_symmetry.space_group_name_H-M   'P 1'
#
loop_
_entity.id
_entity.type
_entity.pdbx_description
1 polymer ?
#
loop_
_entity_poly.entity_id
_entity_poly.type
_entity_poly.pdbx_seq_one_letter_code
_entity_poly.pdbx_strand_id
1 'polypeptide(L)'
;MAFQSVWYYSDIPKDIVEVIEKDLSINFDSQMGDSKLMGDALNKDKRNSQNAWVPSSHWLGGFMWHYITRANRENFLYDLRCIDGESMQYTQYGPGQFYGWHNDAGIAGAYKPQAVGNRVDGLANDFVNENIELVRKLSFVLQLSDPDDYEGGNLQLLDESGKSYIAPRKRGTVILFDSRTQHRVLPVKSGLRKSIVGWTVGPRWK
;
A
#
# COMPACT_ATOMS: atom_id res chain seq x y z
N MET A 1 -12.71 3.10 -22.10
CA MET A 1 -13.19 3.68 -20.81
C MET A 1 -12.35 4.89 -20.50
N ALA A 2 -12.90 5.91 -19.84
CA ALA A 2 -12.10 7.04 -19.36
C ALA A 2 -11.20 6.54 -18.21
N PHE A 3 -9.98 7.06 -18.11
CA PHE A 3 -9.05 6.82 -17.01
C PHE A 3 -9.72 7.19 -15.68
N GLN A 4 -9.52 6.35 -14.66
CA GLN A 4 -9.97 6.60 -13.30
C GLN A 4 -8.74 6.72 -12.40
N SER A 5 -8.62 7.80 -11.66
CA SER A 5 -7.50 8.03 -10.73
C SER A 5 -7.49 7.04 -9.57
N VAL A 6 -8.63 6.41 -9.28
CA VAL A 6 -8.79 5.37 -8.27
C VAL A 6 -9.60 4.21 -8.82
N TRP A 7 -9.15 3.00 -8.51
CA TRP A 7 -9.78 1.75 -8.90
C TRP A 7 -9.93 0.85 -7.69
N TYR A 8 -10.99 0.05 -7.61
CA TYR A 8 -11.15 -0.87 -6.48
C TYR A 8 -11.90 -2.15 -6.84
N TYR A 9 -11.62 -3.19 -6.06
CA TYR A 9 -12.31 -4.47 -6.09
C TYR A 9 -12.81 -4.80 -4.69
N SER A 10 -14.06 -5.26 -4.57
CA SER A 10 -14.68 -5.65 -3.30
C SER A 10 -15.23 -7.08 -3.38
N ASP A 11 -14.51 -7.93 -4.11
CA ASP A 11 -14.92 -9.28 -4.47
C ASP A 11 -14.13 -10.39 -3.75
N ILE A 12 -13.21 -10.02 -2.82
CA ILE A 12 -12.49 -11.01 -2.01
C ILE A 12 -13.50 -11.68 -1.05
N PRO A 13 -13.64 -13.01 -1.08
CA PRO A 13 -14.49 -13.74 -0.16
C PRO A 13 -14.10 -13.49 1.31
N LYS A 14 -15.10 -13.46 2.20
CA LYS A 14 -14.90 -13.15 3.62
C LYS A 14 -13.92 -14.12 4.30
N ASP A 15 -14.04 -15.40 4.02
CA ASP A 15 -13.18 -16.46 4.54
C ASP A 15 -11.72 -16.28 4.12
N ILE A 16 -11.46 -15.79 2.91
CA ILE A 16 -10.10 -15.47 2.45
C ILE A 16 -9.54 -14.30 3.24
N VAL A 17 -10.34 -13.24 3.51
CA VAL A 17 -9.89 -12.11 4.33
C VAL A 17 -9.58 -12.56 5.76
N GLU A 18 -10.37 -13.48 6.32
CA GLU A 18 -10.13 -14.08 7.64
C GLU A 18 -8.80 -14.85 7.69
N VAL A 19 -8.49 -15.61 6.64
CA VAL A 19 -7.20 -16.32 6.51
C VAL A 19 -6.05 -15.31 6.46
N ILE A 20 -6.17 -14.25 5.64
CA ILE A 20 -5.16 -13.19 5.55
C ILE A 20 -4.94 -12.55 6.93
N GLU A 21 -5.99 -12.15 7.60
CA GLU A 21 -5.90 -11.45 8.88
C GLU A 21 -5.31 -12.33 9.98
N LYS A 22 -5.71 -13.61 10.04
CA LYS A 22 -5.16 -14.60 10.97
C LYS A 22 -3.67 -14.83 10.74
N ASP A 23 -3.27 -14.99 9.49
CA ASP A 23 -1.86 -15.19 9.12
C ASP A 23 -1.00 -13.97 9.49
N LEU A 24 -1.49 -12.76 9.19
CA LEU A 24 -0.80 -11.52 9.56
C LEU A 24 -0.67 -11.36 11.08
N SER A 25 -1.72 -11.68 11.83
CA SER A 25 -1.68 -11.59 13.28
C SER A 25 -0.66 -12.56 13.88
N ILE A 26 -0.62 -13.80 13.43
CA ILE A 26 0.31 -14.82 13.92
C ILE A 26 1.77 -14.43 13.63
N ASN A 27 2.04 -13.93 12.43
CA ASN A 27 3.41 -13.77 11.95
C ASN A 27 3.98 -12.36 12.15
N PHE A 28 3.13 -11.33 12.30
CA PHE A 28 3.58 -9.93 12.24
C PHE A 28 3.10 -9.04 13.40
N ASP A 29 2.10 -9.41 14.21
CA ASP A 29 1.66 -8.56 15.34
C ASP A 29 2.79 -8.31 16.34
N SER A 30 3.66 -9.29 16.59
CA SER A 30 4.81 -9.13 17.47
C SER A 30 5.92 -8.21 16.90
N GLN A 31 5.86 -7.89 15.63
CA GLN A 31 6.81 -7.03 14.92
C GLN A 31 6.29 -5.59 14.74
N MET A 32 5.09 -5.29 15.26
CA MET A 32 4.51 -3.95 15.17
C MET A 32 5.38 -2.91 15.88
N GLY A 33 5.61 -1.80 15.20
CA GLY A 33 6.33 -0.66 15.72
C GLY A 33 5.75 0.66 15.21
N ASP A 34 6.17 1.78 15.81
CA ASP A 34 5.76 3.11 15.36
C ASP A 34 6.15 3.31 13.90
N SER A 35 5.18 3.72 13.09
CA SER A 35 5.40 3.97 11.66
C SER A 35 6.29 5.19 11.45
N LYS A 36 7.27 5.07 10.60
CA LYS A 36 8.19 6.15 10.23
C LYS A 36 7.79 6.77 8.91
N LEU A 37 8.22 8.00 8.68
CA LEU A 37 8.18 8.67 7.39
C LEU A 37 9.39 8.26 6.53
N MET A 38 9.40 8.65 5.27
CA MET A 38 10.55 8.45 4.39
C MET A 38 11.82 9.05 5.02
N GLY A 39 12.94 8.30 4.99
CA GLY A 39 14.18 8.70 5.65
C GLY A 39 14.23 8.38 7.14
N ASP A 40 13.45 7.40 7.62
CA ASP A 40 13.42 6.92 9.00
C ASP A 40 13.02 7.96 10.07
N ALA A 41 12.42 9.07 9.65
CA ALA A 41 11.97 10.13 10.56
C ALA A 41 10.66 9.76 11.26
N LEU A 42 10.66 9.81 12.60
CA LEU A 42 9.45 9.80 13.40
C LEU A 42 8.87 11.21 13.45
N ASN A 43 7.63 11.38 12.98
CA ASN A 43 6.89 12.63 13.09
C ASN A 43 5.41 12.32 13.35
N LYS A 44 5.05 12.23 14.63
CA LYS A 44 3.70 11.87 15.08
C LYS A 44 2.66 12.95 14.75
N ASP A 45 3.07 14.18 14.43
CA ASP A 45 2.16 15.24 13.97
C ASP A 45 1.75 15.07 12.51
N LYS A 46 2.54 14.32 11.72
CA LYS A 46 2.21 13.96 10.33
C LYS A 46 1.64 12.56 10.21
N ARG A 47 2.21 11.59 10.92
CA ARG A 47 1.79 10.20 10.91
C ARG A 47 1.87 9.61 12.31
N ASN A 48 0.75 9.16 12.82
CA ASN A 48 0.67 8.37 14.04
C ASN A 48 -0.04 7.05 13.72
N SER A 49 0.70 5.98 13.64
CA SER A 49 0.22 4.62 13.33
C SER A 49 1.29 3.61 13.72
N GLN A 50 0.93 2.33 13.70
CA GLN A 50 1.89 1.23 13.83
C GLN A 50 1.91 0.41 12.55
N ASN A 51 3.06 -0.17 12.22
CA ASN A 51 3.17 -1.12 11.13
C ASN A 51 4.25 -2.17 11.35
N ALA A 52 4.06 -3.31 10.70
CA ALA A 52 5.07 -4.33 10.47
C ALA A 52 5.29 -4.50 8.95
N TRP A 53 6.49 -4.95 8.56
CA TRP A 53 6.82 -5.16 7.16
C TRP A 53 6.60 -6.62 6.77
N VAL A 54 5.74 -6.83 5.77
CA VAL A 54 5.43 -8.13 5.19
C VAL A 54 6.22 -8.26 3.88
N PRO A 55 7.17 -9.18 3.76
CA PRO A 55 7.97 -9.31 2.54
C PRO A 55 7.09 -9.70 1.35
N SER A 56 7.42 -9.24 0.14
CA SER A 56 6.66 -9.58 -1.08
C SER A 56 6.78 -11.06 -1.46
N SER A 57 7.80 -11.76 -0.95
CA SER A 57 7.94 -13.22 -1.04
C SER A 57 6.92 -14.00 -0.20
N HIS A 58 6.28 -13.34 0.77
CA HIS A 58 5.12 -13.90 1.45
C HIS A 58 4.00 -14.16 0.44
N TRP A 59 3.20 -15.22 0.62
CA TRP A 59 2.13 -15.58 -0.31
C TRP A 59 1.16 -14.42 -0.62
N LEU A 60 0.94 -13.53 0.35
CA LEU A 60 0.12 -12.34 0.19
C LEU A 60 0.67 -11.38 -0.88
N GLY A 61 1.98 -11.36 -1.11
CA GLY A 61 2.59 -10.58 -2.19
C GLY A 61 2.07 -11.00 -3.57
N GLY A 62 2.02 -12.31 -3.84
CA GLY A 62 1.45 -12.85 -5.07
C GLY A 62 -0.05 -12.60 -5.20
N PHE A 63 -0.78 -12.72 -4.09
CA PHE A 63 -2.20 -12.41 -4.02
C PHE A 63 -2.47 -10.93 -4.36
N MET A 64 -1.75 -9.99 -3.75
CA MET A 64 -1.87 -8.57 -4.06
C MET A 64 -1.43 -8.25 -5.50
N TRP A 65 -0.38 -8.91 -5.99
CA TRP A 65 0.10 -8.73 -7.37
C TRP A 65 -0.96 -9.11 -8.41
N HIS A 66 -1.79 -10.11 -8.13
CA HIS A 66 -2.95 -10.44 -8.98
C HIS A 66 -3.90 -9.25 -9.15
N TYR A 67 -4.31 -8.60 -8.06
CA TYR A 67 -5.20 -7.44 -8.12
C TYR A 67 -4.53 -6.22 -8.75
N ILE A 68 -3.25 -6.02 -8.46
CA ILE A 68 -2.44 -4.93 -9.04
C ILE A 68 -2.38 -5.07 -10.56
N THR A 69 -2.01 -6.23 -11.06
CA THR A 69 -1.88 -6.47 -12.51
C THR A 69 -3.23 -6.45 -13.21
N ARG A 70 -4.30 -6.92 -12.55
CA ARG A 70 -5.66 -6.81 -13.05
C ARG A 70 -6.07 -5.35 -13.21
N ALA A 71 -5.93 -4.52 -12.18
CA ALA A 71 -6.25 -3.10 -12.22
C ALA A 71 -5.39 -2.34 -13.23
N ASN A 72 -4.12 -2.69 -13.33
CA ASN A 72 -3.23 -2.07 -14.30
C ASN A 72 -3.69 -2.34 -15.74
N ARG A 73 -4.07 -3.56 -16.05
CA ARG A 73 -4.60 -3.94 -17.38
C ARG A 73 -5.95 -3.29 -17.69
N GLU A 74 -6.82 -3.16 -16.68
CA GLU A 74 -8.18 -2.65 -16.84
C GLU A 74 -8.25 -1.12 -16.87
N ASN A 75 -7.32 -0.42 -16.22
CA ASN A 75 -7.41 1.03 -16.04
C ASN A 75 -6.10 1.80 -16.22
N PHE A 76 -5.00 1.41 -15.52
CA PHE A 76 -3.84 2.30 -15.41
C PHE A 76 -2.87 2.20 -16.59
N LEU A 77 -2.63 1.01 -17.12
CA LEU A 77 -1.73 0.73 -18.26
C LEU A 77 -0.28 1.23 -18.03
N TYR A 78 0.18 1.19 -16.79
CA TYR A 78 1.52 1.62 -16.41
C TYR A 78 2.54 0.50 -16.63
N ASP A 79 3.80 0.88 -16.93
CA ASP A 79 4.93 -0.06 -16.88
C ASP A 79 5.28 -0.33 -15.41
N LEU A 80 4.80 -1.45 -14.90
CA LEU A 80 5.04 -1.92 -13.53
C LEU A 80 6.10 -3.00 -13.53
N ARG A 81 7.01 -2.98 -12.55
CA ARG A 81 8.08 -3.96 -12.41
C ARG A 81 7.90 -4.88 -11.21
N CYS A 82 7.73 -4.33 -10.03
CA CYS A 82 7.59 -5.10 -8.79
C CYS A 82 6.90 -4.26 -7.70
N ILE A 83 6.68 -4.89 -6.54
CA ILE A 83 6.31 -4.19 -5.31
C ILE A 83 7.56 -3.46 -4.78
N ASP A 84 7.39 -2.20 -4.38
CA ASP A 84 8.46 -1.33 -3.87
C ASP A 84 9.10 -1.90 -2.61
N GLY A 85 10.45 -1.88 -2.56
CA GLY A 85 11.21 -2.40 -1.43
C GLY A 85 11.00 -3.89 -1.17
N GLU A 86 10.35 -4.61 -2.10
CA GLU A 86 9.98 -6.01 -1.95
C GLU A 86 9.21 -6.30 -0.66
N SER A 87 8.42 -5.33 -0.19
CA SER A 87 7.65 -5.44 1.06
C SER A 87 6.37 -4.60 1.04
N MET A 88 5.44 -5.00 1.88
CA MET A 88 4.18 -4.30 2.13
C MET A 88 4.09 -3.93 3.62
N GLN A 89 3.33 -2.91 3.95
CA GLN A 89 3.08 -2.53 5.34
C GLN A 89 1.75 -3.15 5.82
N TYR A 90 1.82 -4.02 6.82
CA TYR A 90 0.67 -4.34 7.65
C TYR A 90 0.53 -3.21 8.65
N THR A 91 -0.47 -2.36 8.49
CA THR A 91 -0.62 -1.10 9.21
C THR A 91 -1.86 -1.14 10.12
N GLN A 92 -1.70 -0.63 11.33
CA GLN A 92 -2.76 -0.50 12.33
C GLN A 92 -2.90 0.95 12.78
N TYR A 93 -4.17 1.38 12.96
CA TYR A 93 -4.55 2.69 13.50
C TYR A 93 -5.54 2.48 14.63
N GLY A 94 -5.14 2.81 15.85
CA GLY A 94 -6.00 2.87 17.05
C GLY A 94 -6.56 4.28 17.28
N PRO A 95 -7.29 4.50 18.39
CA PRO A 95 -7.88 5.78 18.71
C PRO A 95 -6.87 6.94 18.74
N GLY A 96 -7.21 8.05 18.06
CA GLY A 96 -6.36 9.22 17.90
C GLY A 96 -5.28 9.07 16.81
N GLN A 97 -5.09 7.89 16.23
CA GLN A 97 -4.08 7.66 15.21
C GLN A 97 -4.59 8.05 13.82
N PHE A 98 -3.68 8.53 12.97
CA PHE A 98 -3.99 9.10 11.66
C PHE A 98 -2.75 9.15 10.76
N TYR A 99 -2.94 9.51 9.50
CA TYR A 99 -1.89 9.92 8.58
C TYR A 99 -2.37 11.15 7.80
N GLY A 100 -1.67 12.26 7.92
CA GLY A 100 -2.00 13.53 7.27
C GLY A 100 -1.91 13.47 5.74
N TRP A 101 -2.28 14.56 5.07
CA TRP A 101 -2.19 14.68 3.62
C TRP A 101 -0.77 14.47 3.11
N HIS A 102 -0.63 13.55 2.15
CA HIS A 102 0.62 13.23 1.47
C HIS A 102 0.34 12.59 0.11
N ASN A 103 1.37 12.46 -0.70
CA ASN A 103 1.41 11.53 -1.81
C ASN A 103 2.55 10.54 -1.61
N ASP A 104 2.50 9.42 -2.32
CA ASP A 104 3.49 8.35 -2.19
C ASP A 104 4.62 8.46 -3.21
N ALA A 105 4.45 9.26 -4.26
CA ALA A 105 5.45 9.40 -5.32
C ALA A 105 6.74 10.07 -4.85
N GLY A 106 6.67 10.93 -3.84
CA GLY A 106 7.80 11.62 -3.19
C GLY A 106 8.74 12.36 -4.15
N ILE A 107 9.27 13.50 -3.76
CA ILE A 107 10.24 14.26 -4.57
C ILE A 107 11.59 13.51 -4.68
N ALA A 108 11.90 12.66 -3.71
CA ALA A 108 13.12 11.84 -3.68
C ALA A 108 12.99 10.52 -4.45
N GLY A 109 11.97 10.40 -5.27
CA GLY A 109 11.39 9.18 -5.77
C GLY A 109 12.14 8.35 -6.80
N ALA A 110 13.44 8.47 -6.92
CA ALA A 110 14.22 7.46 -7.62
C ALA A 110 14.54 6.32 -6.64
N TYR A 111 13.74 5.29 -6.67
CA TYR A 111 14.05 4.06 -5.98
C TYR A 111 15.02 3.24 -6.84
N LYS A 112 16.19 2.97 -6.33
CA LYS A 112 17.05 1.92 -6.87
C LYS A 112 16.69 0.64 -6.14
N PRO A 113 16.24 -0.42 -6.82
CA PRO A 113 16.04 -1.69 -6.16
C PRO A 113 17.34 -2.08 -5.47
N GLN A 114 17.30 -2.27 -4.17
CA GLN A 114 18.45 -2.83 -3.48
C GLN A 114 18.69 -4.22 -4.06
N ALA A 115 19.94 -4.54 -4.32
CA ALA A 115 20.30 -5.92 -4.61
C ALA A 115 19.82 -6.75 -3.42
N VAL A 116 18.81 -7.58 -3.66
CA VAL A 116 18.30 -8.46 -2.60
C VAL A 116 19.43 -9.38 -2.20
N GLY A 117 19.91 -9.25 -0.97
CA GLY A 117 20.82 -10.20 -0.39
C GLY A 117 20.23 -11.60 -0.49
N ASN A 118 21.04 -12.62 -0.83
CA ASN A 118 20.65 -14.02 -1.01
C ASN A 118 19.94 -14.35 -2.34
N ARG A 119 20.37 -13.76 -3.43
CA ARG A 119 20.04 -14.30 -4.75
C ARG A 119 20.68 -15.67 -4.90
N VAL A 120 19.89 -16.61 -5.41
CA VAL A 120 20.44 -17.88 -5.92
C VAL A 120 21.46 -17.51 -7.00
N ASP A 121 22.72 -17.85 -6.77
CA ASP A 121 23.81 -17.56 -7.69
C ASP A 121 23.46 -17.99 -9.12
N GLY A 122 23.62 -17.10 -10.06
CA GLY A 122 23.45 -17.35 -11.49
C GLY A 122 22.12 -16.99 -12.12
N LEU A 123 21.11 -16.53 -11.35
CA LEU A 123 19.93 -15.89 -11.93
C LEU A 123 20.16 -14.38 -11.96
N ALA A 124 20.67 -13.89 -13.08
CA ALA A 124 20.61 -12.48 -13.39
C ALA A 124 19.13 -12.07 -13.32
N ASN A 125 18.80 -11.21 -12.38
CA ASN A 125 17.47 -10.64 -12.31
C ASN A 125 17.42 -9.59 -13.42
N ASP A 126 16.95 -9.97 -14.60
CA ASP A 126 16.78 -9.08 -15.75
C ASP A 126 15.87 -7.88 -15.44
N PHE A 127 15.20 -7.92 -14.29
CA PHE A 127 14.35 -6.83 -13.79
C PHE A 127 15.12 -5.72 -13.08
N VAL A 128 16.36 -5.96 -12.66
CA VAL A 128 17.19 -5.00 -11.96
C VAL A 128 18.37 -4.61 -12.84
N ASN A 129 18.10 -3.78 -13.81
CA ASN A 129 19.16 -3.01 -14.43
C ASN A 129 19.54 -1.90 -13.42
N GLU A 130 20.73 -1.96 -12.85
CA GLU A 130 21.24 -0.99 -11.87
C GLU A 130 21.22 0.46 -12.38
N ASN A 131 21.09 0.65 -13.69
CA ASN A 131 21.01 1.96 -14.35
C ASN A 131 19.56 2.47 -14.54
N ILE A 132 18.53 1.68 -14.20
CA ILE A 132 17.15 2.13 -14.32
C ILE A 132 16.67 2.67 -12.98
N GLU A 133 16.45 3.98 -12.93
CA GLU A 133 15.76 4.59 -11.80
C GLU A 133 14.27 4.25 -11.84
N LEU A 134 13.79 3.61 -10.78
CA LEU A 134 12.39 3.28 -10.61
C LEU A 134 11.70 4.32 -9.73
N VAL A 135 10.45 4.60 -10.07
CA VAL A 135 9.58 5.50 -9.29
C VAL A 135 8.30 4.76 -8.92
N ARG A 136 7.68 5.13 -7.81
CA ARG A 136 6.38 4.60 -7.44
C ARG A 136 5.32 4.99 -8.46
N LYS A 137 4.55 4.00 -8.90
CA LYS A 137 3.50 4.13 -9.92
C LYS A 137 2.11 4.02 -9.33
N LEU A 138 1.84 2.93 -8.62
CA LEU A 138 0.57 2.69 -7.96
C LEU A 138 0.79 2.48 -6.46
N SER A 139 -0.08 3.09 -5.68
CA SER A 139 -0.31 2.76 -4.29
C SER A 139 -1.50 1.81 -4.20
N PHE A 140 -1.44 0.85 -3.30
CA PHE A 140 -2.54 -0.07 -3.05
C PHE A 140 -2.82 -0.23 -1.56
N VAL A 141 -4.09 -0.47 -1.25
CA VAL A 141 -4.57 -0.70 0.12
C VAL A 141 -5.54 -1.87 0.10
N LEU A 142 -5.34 -2.87 0.98
CA LEU A 142 -6.35 -3.88 1.28
C LEU A 142 -6.96 -3.56 2.65
N GLN A 143 -8.28 -3.35 2.69
CA GLN A 143 -9.03 -3.13 3.94
C GLN A 143 -9.24 -4.47 4.67
N LEU A 144 -8.74 -4.57 5.91
CA LEU A 144 -8.83 -5.80 6.71
C LEU A 144 -9.90 -5.72 7.79
N SER A 145 -10.08 -4.55 8.45
CA SER A 145 -11.09 -4.39 9.47
C SER A 145 -12.50 -4.27 8.90
N ASP A 146 -13.48 -4.83 9.60
CA ASP A 146 -14.88 -4.56 9.32
C ASP A 146 -15.16 -3.07 9.59
N PRO A 147 -15.92 -2.37 8.73
CA PRO A 147 -16.25 -0.97 8.94
C PRO A 147 -17.06 -0.70 10.24
N ASP A 148 -17.70 -1.73 10.81
CA ASP A 148 -18.45 -1.63 12.05
C ASP A 148 -17.57 -1.79 13.31
N ASP A 149 -16.33 -2.29 13.16
CA ASP A 149 -15.38 -2.50 14.26
C ASP A 149 -14.61 -1.23 14.65
N TYR A 150 -14.74 -0.12 13.88
CA TYR A 150 -14.05 1.14 14.16
C TYR A 150 -14.81 2.36 13.65
N GLU A 151 -14.64 3.49 14.32
CA GLU A 151 -15.17 4.79 13.90
C GLU A 151 -14.05 5.73 13.43
N GLY A 152 -14.31 6.53 12.41
CA GLY A 152 -13.28 7.36 11.77
C GLY A 152 -12.35 6.57 10.86
N GLY A 153 -11.07 6.91 10.84
CA GLY A 153 -10.03 6.15 10.10
C GLY A 153 -10.24 6.04 8.58
N ASN A 154 -11.08 6.90 7.99
CA ASN A 154 -11.38 6.81 6.56
C ASN A 154 -10.16 7.15 5.71
N LEU A 155 -9.89 6.33 4.69
CA LEU A 155 -8.99 6.69 3.61
C LEU A 155 -9.68 7.74 2.72
N GLN A 156 -9.11 8.92 2.66
CA GLN A 156 -9.62 10.05 1.87
C GLN A 156 -8.60 10.40 0.80
N LEU A 157 -9.07 10.59 -0.43
CA LEU A 157 -8.24 10.93 -1.59
C LEU A 157 -8.74 12.22 -2.23
N LEU A 158 -7.87 12.92 -2.95
CA LEU A 158 -8.25 14.02 -3.81
C LEU A 158 -8.33 13.54 -5.26
N ASP A 159 -9.37 13.96 -5.96
CA ASP A 159 -9.42 13.82 -7.42
C ASP A 159 -8.60 14.93 -8.12
N GLU A 160 -8.54 14.87 -9.44
CA GLU A 160 -7.80 15.84 -10.26
C GLU A 160 -8.35 17.28 -10.14
N SER A 161 -9.60 17.44 -9.71
CA SER A 161 -10.21 18.77 -9.47
C SER A 161 -9.92 19.30 -8.06
N GLY A 162 -9.25 18.51 -7.21
CA GLY A 162 -9.00 18.83 -5.82
C GLY A 162 -10.19 18.54 -4.88
N LYS A 163 -11.25 17.90 -5.38
CA LYS A 163 -12.38 17.45 -4.56
C LYS A 163 -12.00 16.16 -3.86
N SER A 164 -12.28 16.12 -2.57
CA SER A 164 -12.01 14.92 -1.76
C SER A 164 -13.18 13.94 -1.77
N TYR A 165 -12.85 12.67 -1.71
CA TYR A 165 -13.82 11.59 -1.54
C TYR A 165 -13.26 10.51 -0.59
N ILE A 166 -14.17 9.75 0.00
CA ILE A 166 -13.85 8.64 0.90
C ILE A 166 -13.80 7.35 0.09
N ALA A 167 -12.68 6.63 0.20
CA ALA A 167 -12.55 5.31 -0.40
C ALA A 167 -13.49 4.29 0.27
N PRO A 168 -13.88 3.21 -0.45
CA PRO A 168 -14.70 2.14 0.12
C PRO A 168 -14.10 1.56 1.39
N ARG A 169 -14.94 1.39 2.43
CA ARG A 169 -14.54 0.86 3.74
C ARG A 169 -14.74 -0.65 3.87
N LYS A 170 -15.51 -1.26 2.98
CA LYS A 170 -15.87 -2.68 3.06
C LYS A 170 -14.62 -3.55 3.25
N ARG A 171 -14.66 -4.42 4.24
CA ARG A 171 -13.61 -5.43 4.51
C ARG A 171 -13.37 -6.27 3.26
N GLY A 172 -12.11 -6.55 2.93
CA GLY A 172 -11.72 -7.26 1.71
C GLY A 172 -11.70 -6.41 0.44
N THR A 173 -11.85 -5.07 0.56
CA THR A 173 -11.70 -4.20 -0.60
C THR A 173 -10.23 -3.89 -0.86
N VAL A 174 -9.78 -4.16 -2.07
CA VAL A 174 -8.49 -3.70 -2.61
C VAL A 174 -8.72 -2.38 -3.33
N ILE A 175 -8.03 -1.34 -2.91
CA ILE A 175 -8.08 0.01 -3.49
C ILE A 175 -6.72 0.29 -4.11
N LEU A 176 -6.70 0.77 -5.35
CA LEU A 176 -5.50 1.14 -6.09
C LEU A 176 -5.66 2.58 -6.61
N PHE A 177 -4.58 3.33 -6.57
CA PHE A 177 -4.55 4.70 -7.08
C PHE A 177 -3.14 5.09 -7.51
N ASP A 178 -3.05 6.08 -8.39
CA ASP A 178 -1.77 6.66 -8.79
C ASP A 178 -1.01 7.17 -7.57
N SER A 179 0.25 6.81 -7.41
CA SER A 179 1.05 7.20 -6.23
C SER A 179 1.23 8.71 -6.09
N ARG A 180 0.93 9.50 -7.12
CA ARG A 180 0.93 10.98 -7.08
C ARG A 180 -0.36 11.55 -6.48
N THR A 181 -1.41 10.75 -6.31
CA THR A 181 -2.68 11.16 -5.73
C THR A 181 -2.49 11.58 -4.27
N GLN A 182 -2.95 12.79 -3.94
CA GLN A 182 -2.99 13.25 -2.56
C GLN A 182 -4.01 12.44 -1.76
N HIS A 183 -3.59 11.92 -0.64
CA HIS A 183 -4.46 11.12 0.22
C HIS A 183 -4.08 11.23 1.69
N ARG A 184 -4.99 10.80 2.56
CA ARG A 184 -4.79 10.75 4.01
C ARG A 184 -5.62 9.65 4.66
N VAL A 185 -5.27 9.29 5.88
CA VAL A 185 -6.11 8.52 6.79
C VAL A 185 -6.60 9.45 7.88
N LEU A 186 -7.92 9.66 7.94
CA LEU A 186 -8.56 10.48 8.98
C LEU A 186 -8.33 9.85 10.36
N PRO A 187 -8.36 10.63 11.45
CA PRO A 187 -8.22 10.07 12.78
C PRO A 187 -9.25 8.98 13.07
N VAL A 188 -8.77 7.88 13.63
CA VAL A 188 -9.63 6.85 14.22
C VAL A 188 -10.19 7.41 15.53
N LYS A 189 -11.49 7.33 15.74
CA LYS A 189 -12.14 7.79 16.98
C LYS A 189 -12.24 6.66 18.00
N SER A 190 -12.59 5.46 17.54
CA SER A 190 -12.70 4.26 18.38
C SER A 190 -12.42 3.01 17.55
N GLY A 191 -12.08 1.92 18.22
CA GLY A 191 -11.76 0.63 17.58
C GLY A 191 -10.38 0.59 16.96
N LEU A 192 -10.15 -0.39 16.07
CA LEU A 192 -8.85 -0.64 15.43
C LEU A 192 -9.02 -0.83 13.93
N ARG A 193 -8.46 0.08 13.15
CA ARG A 193 -8.39 -0.06 11.69
C ARG A 193 -7.10 -0.76 11.28
N LYS A 194 -7.23 -1.87 10.54
CA LYS A 194 -6.13 -2.64 9.99
C LYS A 194 -6.16 -2.61 8.46
N SER A 195 -5.01 -2.55 7.83
CA SER A 195 -4.88 -2.61 6.37
C SER A 195 -3.50 -3.12 5.94
N ILE A 196 -3.42 -3.72 4.74
CA ILE A 196 -2.17 -3.86 4.02
C ILE A 196 -2.03 -2.65 3.11
N VAL A 197 -0.84 -2.05 3.10
CA VAL A 197 -0.49 -0.92 2.24
C VAL A 197 0.81 -1.24 1.53
N GLY A 198 0.92 -0.87 0.27
CA GLY A 198 2.16 -1.02 -0.47
C GLY A 198 2.16 -0.21 -1.76
N TRP A 199 3.26 -0.29 -2.46
CA TRP A 199 3.50 0.48 -3.67
C TRP A 199 4.07 -0.41 -4.74
N THR A 200 3.81 -0.06 -5.99
CA THR A 200 4.50 -0.65 -7.13
C THR A 200 5.43 0.36 -7.75
N VAL A 201 6.51 -0.13 -8.31
CA VAL A 201 7.50 0.70 -9.01
C VAL A 201 7.58 0.34 -10.48
N GLY A 202 8.02 1.29 -11.27
CA GLY A 202 8.33 1.16 -12.68
C GLY A 202 9.25 2.29 -13.13
N PRO A 203 9.67 2.30 -14.42
CA PRO A 203 10.49 3.36 -14.97
C PRO A 203 9.89 4.76 -14.76
N ARG A 204 10.71 5.80 -14.79
CA ARG A 204 10.22 7.19 -14.68
C ARG A 204 9.09 7.46 -15.69
N TRP A 205 8.25 8.42 -15.35
CA TRP A 205 7.24 8.92 -16.27
C TRP A 205 7.93 9.56 -17.49
N LYS A 206 7.46 9.23 -18.68
CA LYS A 206 7.92 9.85 -19.95
C LYS A 206 7.04 11.03 -20.26
#